data_162394dc7bab9f7852f4ab4f01e76de1
#
_entry.id   162394dc7bab9f7852f4ab4f01e76de1
#
_cell.length_a   1.000
_cell.length_b   1.000
_cell.length_c   1.000
_cell.angle_alpha   90.00
_cell.angle_beta   90.00
_cell.angle_gamma   90.00
#
_symmetry.space_group_name_H-M   'P 1'
#
loop_
_entity.id
_entity.type
_entity.pdbx_description
1 polymer ?
#
loop_
_entity_poly.entity_id
_entity_poly.type
_entity_poly.pdbx_seq_one_letter_code
_entity_poly.pdbx_strand_id
1 'polypeptide(L)'
;MKTKVFYTLLVLAIFAQPISAQENEKRFGFELSSGASIALDKLNDAKLKPGAGFEGIFHYRFMPHTGVYAGWGWNKFGSDKSFISDNVDFEETGYVIGLQFKHPISNSSVAYYLRGGALYNHIEIENADGDIIKDSGHGWGWQLAGGFDIPLGKNWSLTPGVKFNSLSRDVDHNSINVPLDLNYLQFRVGILKTF
;
A
#
# COMPACT_ATOMS: atom_id res chain seq x y z
N MET A 1 8.41 -25.13 31.22
CA MET A 1 9.50 -24.88 30.25
C MET A 1 9.42 -25.77 29.01
N LYS A 2 9.06 -27.07 29.12
CA LYS A 2 9.06 -28.00 27.95
C LYS A 2 8.05 -27.67 26.86
N THR A 3 6.89 -27.10 27.19
CA THR A 3 5.83 -26.77 26.21
C THR A 3 6.19 -25.57 25.32
N LYS A 4 6.88 -24.56 25.85
CA LYS A 4 7.30 -23.38 25.07
C LYS A 4 8.39 -23.72 24.04
N VAL A 5 9.29 -24.64 24.36
CA VAL A 5 10.33 -25.14 23.46
C VAL A 5 9.70 -25.94 22.31
N PHE A 6 8.64 -26.69 22.57
CA PHE A 6 7.93 -27.46 21.56
C PHE A 6 7.25 -26.56 20.51
N TYR A 7 6.59 -25.45 20.91
CA TYR A 7 5.99 -24.50 19.98
C TYR A 7 7.04 -23.73 19.16
N THR A 8 8.18 -23.40 19.78
CA THR A 8 9.29 -22.75 19.04
C THR A 8 9.90 -23.69 18.00
N LEU A 9 10.05 -24.97 18.30
CA LEU A 9 10.53 -25.98 17.35
C LEU A 9 9.50 -26.27 16.25
N LEU A 10 8.19 -26.25 16.56
CA LEU A 10 7.14 -26.44 15.57
C LEU A 10 7.09 -25.27 14.57
N VAL A 11 7.26 -24.03 15.05
CA VAL A 11 7.35 -22.84 14.18
C VAL A 11 8.60 -22.90 13.30
N LEU A 12 9.74 -23.29 13.84
CA LEU A 12 10.98 -23.47 13.04
C LEU A 12 10.87 -24.60 12.01
N ALA A 13 10.14 -25.68 12.31
CA ALA A 13 9.94 -26.78 11.38
C ALA A 13 9.03 -26.42 10.18
N ILE A 14 8.15 -25.44 10.33
CA ILE A 14 7.30 -24.92 9.24
C ILE A 14 8.14 -24.14 8.21
N PHE A 15 9.26 -23.55 8.65
CA PHE A 15 10.19 -22.83 7.75
C PHE A 15 11.28 -23.73 7.14
N ALA A 16 11.42 -24.97 7.61
CA ALA A 16 12.37 -25.95 7.10
C ALA A 16 11.76 -26.80 5.96
N GLN A 17 11.14 -26.17 4.96
CA GLN A 17 10.84 -26.86 3.71
C GLN A 17 12.13 -27.07 2.95
N PRO A 18 12.39 -28.29 2.40
CA PRO A 18 13.57 -28.51 1.58
C PRO A 18 13.51 -27.53 0.41
N ILE A 19 14.54 -26.69 0.29
CA ILE A 19 14.80 -25.90 -0.92
C ILE A 19 15.18 -26.93 -1.98
N SER A 20 14.21 -27.57 -2.60
CA SER A 20 14.40 -28.34 -3.81
C SER A 20 14.94 -27.35 -4.84
N ALA A 21 16.09 -27.68 -5.41
CA ALA A 21 16.72 -26.97 -6.50
C ALA A 21 15.74 -26.88 -7.69
N GLN A 22 14.86 -25.89 -7.65
CA GLN A 22 14.10 -25.45 -8.81
C GLN A 22 14.87 -24.32 -9.45
N GLU A 23 15.03 -24.41 -10.76
CA GLU A 23 15.59 -23.39 -11.66
C GLU A 23 15.43 -21.99 -11.12
N ASN A 24 16.40 -21.12 -11.34
CA ASN A 24 16.53 -19.72 -10.92
C ASN A 24 15.24 -18.88 -11.01
N GLU A 25 14.19 -19.30 -10.34
CA GLU A 25 12.96 -18.54 -10.24
C GLU A 25 13.20 -17.35 -9.31
N LYS A 26 13.27 -16.19 -9.91
CA LYS A 26 13.38 -14.93 -9.20
C LYS A 26 12.21 -14.76 -8.26
N ARG A 27 12.49 -14.84 -6.97
CA ARG A 27 11.46 -14.82 -5.92
C ARG A 27 11.29 -13.44 -5.29
N PHE A 28 12.29 -12.58 -5.43
CA PHE A 28 12.29 -11.23 -4.88
C PHE A 28 11.98 -10.22 -5.97
N GLY A 29 11.38 -9.12 -5.59
CA GLY A 29 11.14 -7.99 -6.46
C GLY A 29 11.01 -6.69 -5.67
N PHE A 30 11.32 -5.60 -6.34
CA PHE A 30 11.06 -4.25 -5.87
C PHE A 30 10.25 -3.51 -6.93
N GLU A 31 9.16 -2.91 -6.50
CA GLU A 31 8.28 -2.09 -7.34
C GLU A 31 8.24 -0.66 -6.82
N LEU A 32 8.42 0.30 -7.72
CA LEU A 32 8.11 1.69 -7.47
C LEU A 32 6.97 2.10 -8.39
N SER A 33 5.92 2.67 -7.83
CA SER A 33 4.73 3.09 -8.57
C SER A 33 4.29 4.49 -8.15
N SER A 34 3.63 5.18 -9.06
CA SER A 34 3.00 6.49 -8.82
C SER A 34 1.67 6.55 -9.56
N GLY A 35 0.79 7.45 -9.14
CA GLY A 35 -0.51 7.58 -9.78
C GLY A 35 -1.36 8.72 -9.26
N ALA A 36 -2.49 8.93 -9.96
CA ALA A 36 -3.51 9.89 -9.57
C ALA A 36 -4.52 9.23 -8.63
N SER A 37 -4.91 9.96 -7.59
CA SER A 37 -5.82 9.49 -6.54
C SER A 37 -7.09 10.31 -6.53
N ILE A 38 -8.23 9.64 -6.30
CA ILE A 38 -9.55 10.23 -6.23
C ILE A 38 -10.20 9.78 -4.92
N ALA A 39 -10.44 10.72 -4.00
CA ALA A 39 -11.20 10.45 -2.80
C ALA A 39 -12.65 10.14 -3.17
N LEU A 40 -13.23 9.13 -2.54
CA LEU A 40 -14.59 8.68 -2.82
C LEU A 40 -15.63 9.44 -1.98
N ASP A 41 -15.20 9.86 -0.80
CA ASP A 41 -16.04 10.60 0.14
C ASP A 41 -15.38 11.93 0.53
N LYS A 42 -16.13 12.77 1.20
CA LYS A 42 -15.58 13.94 1.88
C LYS A 42 -14.81 13.48 3.11
N LEU A 43 -13.69 14.13 3.38
CA LEU A 43 -12.96 13.94 4.61
C LEU A 43 -13.53 14.88 5.66
N ASN A 44 -14.44 14.39 6.50
CA ASN A 44 -15.34 15.21 7.29
C ASN A 44 -16.11 16.18 6.35
N ASP A 45 -15.97 17.50 6.53
CA ASP A 45 -16.59 18.51 5.66
C ASP A 45 -15.70 18.92 4.45
N ALA A 46 -14.43 18.52 4.44
CA ALA A 46 -13.49 18.86 3.38
C ALA A 46 -13.78 18.08 2.10
N LYS A 47 -14.02 18.78 1.00
CA LYS A 47 -14.08 18.19 -0.33
C LYS A 47 -12.65 18.09 -0.90
N LEU A 48 -12.15 16.87 -0.98
CA LEU A 48 -10.82 16.63 -1.51
C LEU A 48 -10.80 16.76 -3.04
N LYS A 49 -9.78 17.44 -3.55
CA LYS A 49 -9.43 17.48 -4.96
C LYS A 49 -8.74 16.18 -5.37
N PRO A 50 -8.70 15.84 -6.68
CA PRO A 50 -7.83 14.77 -7.14
C PRO A 50 -6.40 14.98 -6.63
N GLY A 51 -5.83 13.91 -6.09
CA GLY A 51 -4.50 13.89 -5.52
C GLY A 51 -3.51 13.09 -6.34
N ALA A 52 -2.31 12.97 -5.85
CA ALA A 52 -1.27 12.12 -6.40
C ALA A 52 -0.45 11.47 -5.29
N GLY A 53 0.14 10.32 -5.59
CA GLY A 53 0.97 9.61 -4.62
C GLY A 53 1.91 8.63 -5.27
N PHE A 54 2.79 8.08 -4.45
CA PHE A 54 3.70 7.02 -4.86
C PHE A 54 3.84 5.96 -3.76
N GLU A 55 4.32 4.79 -4.15
CA GLU A 55 4.49 3.64 -3.27
C GLU A 55 5.68 2.82 -3.73
N GLY A 56 6.56 2.47 -2.79
CA GLY A 56 7.65 1.52 -2.96
C GLY A 56 7.35 0.22 -2.23
N ILE A 57 7.43 -0.92 -2.92
CA ILE A 57 7.04 -2.23 -2.41
C ILE A 57 8.14 -3.24 -2.66
N PHE A 58 8.51 -4.00 -1.62
CA PHE A 58 9.25 -5.23 -1.71
C PHE A 58 8.32 -6.42 -1.78
N HIS A 59 8.60 -7.37 -2.68
CA HIS A 59 7.86 -8.61 -2.87
C HIS A 59 8.73 -9.82 -2.56
N TYR A 60 8.15 -10.83 -1.93
CA TYR A 60 8.71 -12.16 -1.83
C TYR A 60 7.68 -13.21 -2.21
N ARG A 61 7.97 -13.97 -3.27
CA ARG A 61 7.11 -15.05 -3.77
C ARG A 61 7.51 -16.37 -3.11
N PHE A 62 6.66 -16.91 -2.26
CA PHE A 62 6.91 -18.17 -1.55
C PHE A 62 6.20 -19.38 -2.18
N MET A 63 5.21 -19.16 -3.05
CA MET A 63 4.52 -20.17 -3.88
C MET A 63 4.46 -19.71 -5.34
N PRO A 64 4.14 -20.59 -6.31
CA PRO A 64 4.10 -20.23 -7.74
C PRO A 64 3.29 -18.98 -8.05
N HIS A 65 2.16 -18.79 -7.35
CA HIS A 65 1.23 -17.69 -7.59
C HIS A 65 1.04 -16.76 -6.39
N THR A 66 1.63 -17.08 -5.23
CA THR A 66 1.38 -16.35 -4.00
C THR A 66 2.67 -15.84 -3.38
N GLY A 67 2.64 -14.61 -2.92
CA GLY A 67 3.75 -13.95 -2.24
C GLY A 67 3.26 -13.02 -1.15
N VAL A 68 4.20 -12.54 -0.37
CA VAL A 68 4.01 -11.43 0.56
C VAL A 68 4.60 -10.17 -0.04
N TYR A 69 4.10 -9.03 0.40
CA TYR A 69 4.72 -7.75 0.10
C TYR A 69 4.72 -6.86 1.33
N ALA A 70 5.70 -5.98 1.39
CA ALA A 70 5.78 -4.91 2.36
C ALA A 70 6.33 -3.65 1.69
N GLY A 71 5.89 -2.49 2.13
CA GLY A 71 6.30 -1.24 1.51
C GLY A 71 5.94 -0.02 2.31
N TRP A 72 6.20 1.12 1.69
CA TRP A 72 5.88 2.43 2.20
C TRP A 72 5.31 3.28 1.07
N GLY A 73 4.33 4.12 1.41
CA GLY A 73 3.67 4.99 0.47
C GLY A 73 3.36 6.37 1.05
N TRP A 74 3.13 7.29 0.13
CA TRP A 74 2.73 8.64 0.38
C TRP A 74 1.68 9.07 -0.64
N ASN A 75 0.68 9.82 -0.20
CA ASN A 75 -0.37 10.35 -1.06
C ASN A 75 -0.86 11.69 -0.55
N LYS A 76 -1.11 12.65 -1.45
CA LYS A 76 -1.49 14.02 -1.11
C LYS A 76 -2.77 14.44 -1.83
N PHE A 77 -3.68 15.08 -1.10
CA PHE A 77 -4.92 15.65 -1.60
C PHE A 77 -5.05 17.10 -1.15
N GLY A 78 -5.36 18.00 -2.07
CA GLY A 78 -5.69 19.38 -1.72
C GLY A 78 -7.16 19.54 -1.38
N SER A 79 -7.49 20.55 -0.57
CA SER A 79 -8.85 21.02 -0.32
C SER A 79 -8.91 22.54 -0.20
N ASP A 80 -9.93 23.16 -0.81
CA ASP A 80 -10.12 24.60 -0.70
C ASP A 80 -10.66 25.00 0.67
N LYS A 81 -11.40 24.11 1.33
CA LYS A 81 -12.02 24.35 2.65
C LYS A 81 -11.98 23.08 3.50
N SER A 82 -11.66 23.26 4.77
CA SER A 82 -11.71 22.21 5.77
C SER A 82 -12.21 22.75 7.10
N PHE A 83 -12.43 21.85 8.07
CA PHE A 83 -12.83 22.17 9.44
C PHE A 83 -11.74 22.91 10.23
N ILE A 84 -10.51 22.98 9.74
CA ILE A 84 -9.38 23.66 10.42
C ILE A 84 -9.07 25.00 9.75
N SER A 85 -8.97 25.02 8.41
CA SER A 85 -8.55 26.19 7.65
C SER A 85 -8.97 26.07 6.18
N ASP A 86 -8.88 27.17 5.45
CA ASP A 86 -9.00 27.20 4.00
C ASP A 86 -7.64 26.87 3.35
N ASN A 87 -7.67 26.30 2.14
CA ASN A 87 -6.50 25.93 1.33
C ASN A 87 -5.51 25.04 2.11
N VAL A 88 -5.95 23.85 2.49
CA VAL A 88 -5.13 22.84 3.17
C VAL A 88 -4.87 21.65 2.28
N ASP A 89 -3.77 20.97 2.57
CA ASP A 89 -3.44 19.69 2.01
C ASP A 89 -3.58 18.59 3.07
N PHE A 90 -4.04 17.41 2.64
CA PHE A 90 -4.12 16.20 3.44
C PHE A 90 -3.13 15.21 2.88
N GLU A 91 -2.11 14.87 3.66
CA GLU A 91 -1.09 13.89 3.30
C GLU A 91 -1.30 12.59 4.07
N GLU A 92 -1.38 11.49 3.34
CA GLU A 92 -1.42 10.14 3.90
C GLU A 92 -0.08 9.49 3.69
N THR A 93 0.56 9.05 4.78
CA THR A 93 1.89 8.46 4.79
C THR A 93 1.94 7.24 5.68
N GLY A 94 2.65 6.20 5.27
CA GLY A 94 2.90 5.04 6.13
C GLY A 94 3.24 3.76 5.40
N TYR A 95 3.04 2.67 6.10
CA TYR A 95 3.49 1.34 5.72
C TYR A 95 2.34 0.46 5.28
N VAL A 96 2.66 -0.49 4.40
CA VAL A 96 1.75 -1.54 3.97
C VAL A 96 2.43 -2.90 4.11
N ILE A 97 1.66 -3.90 4.52
CA ILE A 97 2.07 -5.31 4.48
C ILE A 97 0.89 -6.16 4.05
N GLY A 98 1.12 -7.14 3.18
CA GLY A 98 0.01 -7.93 2.66
C GLY A 98 0.41 -9.14 1.84
N LEU A 99 -0.61 -9.74 1.23
CA LEU A 99 -0.50 -10.88 0.33
C LEU A 99 -0.73 -10.45 -1.11
N GLN A 100 0.03 -11.04 -2.02
CA GLN A 100 -0.13 -10.90 -3.45
C GLN A 100 -0.42 -12.26 -4.08
N PHE A 101 -1.45 -12.28 -4.91
CA PHE A 101 -1.67 -13.35 -5.88
C PHE A 101 -1.31 -12.85 -7.27
N LYS A 102 -0.54 -13.63 -8.05
CA LYS A 102 -0.16 -13.31 -9.42
C LYS A 102 -0.30 -14.55 -10.30
N HIS A 103 -1.00 -14.39 -11.43
CA HIS A 103 -1.25 -15.51 -12.33
C HIS A 103 -1.09 -15.08 -13.80
N PRO A 104 -0.39 -15.87 -14.64
CA PRO A 104 -0.30 -15.62 -16.08
C PRO A 104 -1.67 -15.62 -16.76
N ILE A 105 -1.82 -14.80 -17.78
CA ILE A 105 -3.03 -14.78 -18.61
C ILE A 105 -2.82 -15.71 -19.79
N SER A 106 -3.47 -16.89 -19.72
CA SER A 106 -3.39 -17.89 -20.77
C SER A 106 -1.92 -18.19 -21.16
N ASN A 107 -1.60 -18.21 -22.44
CA ASN A 107 -0.24 -18.44 -22.97
C ASN A 107 0.56 -17.14 -23.18
N SER A 108 0.14 -16.03 -22.60
CA SER A 108 0.84 -14.76 -22.73
C SER A 108 1.94 -14.60 -21.69
N SER A 109 2.89 -13.72 -21.94
CA SER A 109 3.88 -13.30 -20.95
C SER A 109 3.31 -12.32 -19.90
N VAL A 110 2.10 -11.80 -20.12
CA VAL A 110 1.43 -10.87 -19.20
C VAL A 110 0.76 -11.68 -18.10
N ALA A 111 0.88 -11.19 -16.87
CA ALA A 111 0.16 -11.72 -15.73
C ALA A 111 -0.78 -10.65 -15.15
N TYR A 112 -1.86 -11.06 -14.50
CA TYR A 112 -2.59 -10.18 -13.60
C TYR A 112 -2.12 -10.40 -12.16
N TYR A 113 -2.25 -9.39 -11.34
CA TYR A 113 -2.03 -9.50 -9.91
C TYR A 113 -3.21 -8.95 -9.11
N LEU A 114 -3.42 -9.53 -7.93
CA LEU A 114 -4.33 -9.05 -6.90
C LEU A 114 -3.54 -8.94 -5.60
N ARG A 115 -3.78 -7.88 -4.84
CA ARG A 115 -3.14 -7.61 -3.54
C ARG A 115 -4.19 -7.26 -2.51
N GLY A 116 -4.00 -7.77 -1.30
CA GLY A 116 -4.74 -7.34 -0.12
C GLY A 116 -3.77 -7.14 1.02
N GLY A 117 -3.88 -6.04 1.74
CA GLY A 117 -2.94 -5.69 2.80
C GLY A 117 -3.52 -4.84 3.90
N ALA A 118 -2.85 -4.87 5.05
CA ALA A 118 -3.04 -3.95 6.14
C ALA A 118 -2.15 -2.73 5.95
N LEU A 119 -2.69 -1.57 6.26
CA LEU A 119 -1.99 -0.28 6.29
C LEU A 119 -1.71 0.10 7.75
N TYR A 120 -0.58 0.74 7.99
CA TYR A 120 -0.26 1.41 9.25
C TYR A 120 0.25 2.81 8.95
N ASN A 121 -0.71 3.72 8.78
CA ASN A 121 -0.51 5.04 8.20
C ASN A 121 -1.06 6.12 9.13
N HIS A 122 -0.64 7.36 8.91
CA HIS A 122 -1.21 8.57 9.51
C HIS A 122 -1.66 9.56 8.42
N ILE A 123 -2.45 10.54 8.83
CA ILE A 123 -2.91 11.64 8.00
C ILE A 123 -2.41 12.93 8.62
N GLU A 124 -1.61 13.67 7.88
CA GLU A 124 -1.14 15.01 8.21
C GLU A 124 -1.99 16.04 7.48
N ILE A 125 -2.25 17.16 8.14
CA ILE A 125 -2.93 18.31 7.55
C ILE A 125 -1.92 19.43 7.50
N GLU A 126 -1.66 19.94 6.30
CA GLU A 126 -0.73 21.03 6.04
C GLU A 126 -1.48 22.30 5.63
N ASN A 127 -0.94 23.46 6.05
CA ASN A 127 -1.40 24.75 5.58
C ASN A 127 -0.87 25.07 4.16
N ALA A 128 -1.25 26.23 3.62
CA ALA A 128 -0.81 26.68 2.30
C ALA A 128 0.71 26.93 2.21
N ASP A 129 1.39 27.10 3.33
CA ASP A 129 2.83 27.31 3.40
C ASP A 129 3.62 25.99 3.54
N GLY A 130 2.91 24.86 3.67
CA GLY A 130 3.48 23.52 3.84
C GLY A 130 3.83 23.15 5.27
N ASP A 131 3.37 23.92 6.26
CA ASP A 131 3.56 23.59 7.66
C ASP A 131 2.49 22.60 8.14
N ILE A 132 2.91 21.55 8.85
CA ILE A 132 1.99 20.59 9.46
C ILE A 132 1.25 21.27 10.60
N ILE A 133 -0.06 21.42 10.47
CA ILE A 133 -0.94 22.00 11.48
C ILE A 133 -1.61 20.96 12.36
N LYS A 134 -1.77 19.73 11.86
CA LYS A 134 -2.28 18.58 12.59
C LYS A 134 -1.73 17.26 12.04
N ASP A 135 -1.60 16.28 12.94
CA ASP A 135 -1.23 14.89 12.65
C ASP A 135 -2.19 13.98 13.42
N SER A 136 -2.76 13.00 12.73
CA SER A 136 -3.69 12.02 13.30
C SER A 136 -2.98 10.92 14.13
N GLY A 137 -1.66 10.85 14.05
CA GLY A 137 -0.93 9.67 14.49
C GLY A 137 -1.19 8.44 13.63
N HIS A 138 -0.35 7.43 13.80
CA HIS A 138 -0.47 6.18 13.05
C HIS A 138 -1.62 5.32 13.55
N GLY A 139 -2.30 4.66 12.62
CA GLY A 139 -3.34 3.69 12.91
C GLY A 139 -3.55 2.70 11.77
N TRP A 140 -4.39 1.70 12.00
CA TRP A 140 -4.63 0.62 11.05
C TRP A 140 -5.68 1.01 9.99
N GLY A 141 -5.42 0.57 8.78
CA GLY A 141 -6.33 0.62 7.64
C GLY A 141 -6.14 -0.63 6.80
N TRP A 142 -6.73 -0.65 5.61
CA TRP A 142 -6.59 -1.76 4.68
C TRP A 142 -6.52 -1.27 3.24
N GLN A 143 -5.95 -2.13 2.38
CA GLN A 143 -5.70 -1.88 0.97
C GLN A 143 -6.14 -3.08 0.13
N LEU A 144 -6.78 -2.80 -1.00
CA LEU A 144 -6.92 -3.74 -2.10
C LEU A 144 -6.30 -3.14 -3.36
N ALA A 145 -5.59 -3.94 -4.12
CA ALA A 145 -5.06 -3.50 -5.41
C ALA A 145 -5.12 -4.62 -6.44
N GLY A 146 -5.22 -4.25 -7.71
CA GLY A 146 -5.18 -5.17 -8.82
C GLY A 146 -4.65 -4.49 -10.07
N GLY A 147 -4.07 -5.30 -10.96
CA GLY A 147 -3.50 -4.79 -12.20
C GLY A 147 -2.81 -5.86 -13.01
N PHE A 148 -1.96 -5.42 -13.90
CA PHE A 148 -1.21 -6.30 -14.81
C PHE A 148 0.28 -6.15 -14.59
N ASP A 149 1.00 -7.25 -14.79
CA ASP A 149 2.46 -7.32 -14.85
C ASP A 149 2.83 -7.60 -16.30
N ILE A 150 3.38 -6.59 -16.98
CA ILE A 150 3.72 -6.63 -18.40
C ILE A 150 5.24 -6.65 -18.51
N PRO A 151 5.84 -7.80 -18.86
CA PRO A 151 7.29 -7.91 -18.98
C PRO A 151 7.87 -6.99 -20.04
N LEU A 152 8.91 -6.24 -19.67
CA LEU A 152 9.69 -5.37 -20.55
C LEU A 152 11.04 -5.99 -20.95
N GLY A 153 11.34 -7.18 -20.41
CA GLY A 153 12.62 -7.85 -20.59
C GLY A 153 13.63 -7.56 -19.47
N LYS A 154 14.72 -8.39 -19.40
CA LYS A 154 15.79 -8.26 -18.39
C LYS A 154 15.29 -8.15 -16.94
N ASN A 155 14.16 -8.84 -16.62
CA ASN A 155 13.52 -8.86 -15.31
C ASN A 155 12.87 -7.54 -14.88
N TRP A 156 12.56 -6.69 -15.83
CA TRP A 156 11.76 -5.50 -15.64
C TRP A 156 10.34 -5.71 -16.14
N SER A 157 9.39 -5.16 -15.44
CA SER A 157 7.98 -5.17 -15.85
C SER A 157 7.34 -3.80 -15.61
N LEU A 158 6.38 -3.47 -16.45
CA LEU A 158 5.44 -2.38 -16.23
C LEU A 158 4.23 -2.92 -15.46
N THR A 159 3.79 -2.21 -14.41
CA THR A 159 2.69 -2.66 -13.54
C THR A 159 1.57 -1.62 -13.46
N PRO A 160 0.77 -1.43 -14.55
CA PRO A 160 -0.44 -0.61 -14.49
C PRO A 160 -1.48 -1.29 -13.59
N GLY A 161 -2.22 -0.48 -12.82
CA GLY A 161 -3.23 -1.02 -11.91
C GLY A 161 -4.07 0.03 -11.21
N VAL A 162 -4.98 -0.45 -10.39
CA VAL A 162 -5.83 0.35 -9.52
C VAL A 162 -5.65 -0.13 -8.09
N LYS A 163 -5.64 0.81 -7.17
CA LYS A 163 -5.53 0.58 -5.72
C LYS A 163 -6.67 1.29 -5.02
N PHE A 164 -7.29 0.63 -4.06
CA PHE A 164 -8.24 1.20 -3.12
C PHE A 164 -7.63 1.16 -1.72
N ASN A 165 -7.63 2.30 -1.03
CA ASN A 165 -7.24 2.42 0.37
C ASN A 165 -8.43 2.88 1.21
N SER A 166 -8.51 2.35 2.43
CA SER A 166 -9.51 2.73 3.43
C SER A 166 -8.82 2.92 4.79
N LEU A 167 -8.94 4.13 5.31
CA LEU A 167 -8.31 4.59 6.54
C LEU A 167 -9.35 5.34 7.38
N SER A 168 -9.37 5.09 8.68
CA SER A 168 -10.15 5.86 9.65
C SER A 168 -9.20 6.35 10.75
N ARG A 169 -9.19 7.65 10.99
CA ARG A 169 -8.33 8.33 11.98
C ARG A 169 -9.12 9.37 12.73
N ASP A 170 -8.63 9.73 13.90
CA ASP A 170 -9.16 10.84 14.67
C ASP A 170 -8.07 11.91 14.82
N VAL A 171 -8.48 13.17 14.72
CA VAL A 171 -7.64 14.33 15.00
C VAL A 171 -8.30 15.18 16.08
N ASP A 172 -7.53 15.52 17.12
CA ASP A 172 -8.00 16.46 18.13
C ASP A 172 -7.98 17.90 17.57
N HIS A 173 -9.14 18.53 17.56
CA HIS A 173 -9.29 19.94 17.24
C HIS A 173 -10.14 20.61 18.33
N ASN A 174 -9.53 21.54 19.11
CA ASN A 174 -10.18 22.24 20.21
C ASN A 174 -10.81 21.31 21.27
N SER A 175 -10.12 20.23 21.65
CA SER A 175 -10.60 19.18 22.57
C SER A 175 -11.82 18.40 22.06
N ILE A 176 -12.07 18.41 20.76
CA ILE A 176 -13.08 17.60 20.08
C ILE A 176 -12.35 16.65 19.12
N ASN A 177 -12.61 15.36 19.22
CA ASN A 177 -12.12 14.38 18.25
C ASN A 177 -12.92 14.51 16.96
N VAL A 178 -12.21 14.82 15.88
CA VAL A 178 -12.76 14.95 14.52
C VAL A 178 -12.37 13.71 13.73
N PRO A 179 -13.33 12.89 13.28
CA PRO A 179 -13.03 11.70 12.50
C PRO A 179 -12.59 12.09 11.07
N LEU A 180 -11.54 11.41 10.61
CA LEU A 180 -11.00 11.51 9.26
C LEU A 180 -11.10 10.15 8.56
N ASP A 181 -12.22 9.91 7.88
CA ASP A 181 -12.43 8.69 7.09
C ASP A 181 -11.96 8.92 5.65
N LEU A 182 -10.79 8.43 5.32
CA LEU A 182 -10.20 8.59 3.99
C LEU A 182 -10.32 7.29 3.18
N ASN A 183 -11.26 7.30 2.23
CA ASN A 183 -11.45 6.23 1.25
C ASN A 183 -11.11 6.78 -0.13
N TYR A 184 -10.19 6.13 -0.85
CA TYR A 184 -9.80 6.60 -2.16
C TYR A 184 -9.39 5.50 -3.13
N LEU A 185 -9.55 5.78 -4.42
CA LEU A 185 -8.99 5.01 -5.53
C LEU A 185 -7.75 5.71 -6.08
N GLN A 186 -6.71 4.94 -6.37
CA GLN A 186 -5.54 5.41 -7.09
C GLN A 186 -5.37 4.63 -8.40
N PHE A 187 -5.33 5.34 -9.52
CA PHE A 187 -4.92 4.80 -10.81
C PHE A 187 -3.41 4.96 -10.91
N ARG A 188 -2.70 3.84 -10.95
CA ARG A 188 -1.24 3.82 -10.79
C ARG A 188 -0.53 3.10 -11.93
N VAL A 189 0.72 3.51 -12.16
CA VAL A 189 1.66 2.79 -13.00
C VAL A 189 2.95 2.60 -12.22
N GLY A 190 3.47 1.38 -12.22
CA GLY A 190 4.72 1.04 -11.55
C GLY A 190 5.73 0.40 -12.48
N ILE A 191 6.97 0.41 -12.03
CA ILE A 191 8.08 -0.37 -12.58
C ILE A 191 8.52 -1.37 -11.53
N LEU A 192 8.47 -2.64 -11.90
CA LEU A 192 8.90 -3.77 -11.07
C LEU A 192 10.22 -4.32 -11.59
N LYS A 193 11.18 -4.52 -10.69
CA LYS A 193 12.40 -5.29 -10.93
C LYS A 193 12.35 -6.58 -10.13
N THR A 194 12.54 -7.72 -10.79
CA THR A 194 12.66 -9.04 -10.13
C THR A 194 14.10 -9.51 -10.12
N PHE A 195 14.54 -10.23 -9.08
CA PHE A 195 15.90 -10.72 -8.87
C PHE A 195 15.94 -11.98 -7.99
#